data_00f793fbf99ab025c542a75b563014b8
#
_entry.id   00f793fbf99ab025c542a75b563014b8
#
_cell.length_a   1.000
_cell.length_b   1.000
_cell.length_c   1.000
_cell.angle_alpha   90.00
_cell.angle_beta   90.00
_cell.angle_gamma   90.00
#
_symmetry.space_group_name_H-M   'P 1'
#
loop_
_entity.id
_entity.type
_entity.pdbx_description
1 polymer ?
#
loop_
_entity_poly.entity_id
_entity_poly.type
_entity_poly.pdbx_seq_one_letter_code
_entity_poly.pdbx_strand_id
1 'polypeptide(L)'
;VFGLVGSEMCIRDRTRAVQNDIDVAVKALKHAKNPRIHTGIGTSDSHIKHKFNSTRDKILERAVEAVKYSKKYVDDVEFYAEDAGRTDNDFLALVCEKVIDAGATVLNIPDTTGYCLPYEYGKKISYLMNNVKNIDKATISCHCHNDLGLATANSIEGVINGARQIECTINGIGAVSYTHLTLPTKQ
;
A
#
# COMPACT_ATOMS: atom_id res chain seq x y z
N VAL A 1 -7.85 27.79 -3.44
CA VAL A 1 -7.65 26.61 -2.57
C VAL A 1 -6.53 26.93 -1.62
N PHE A 2 -6.91 27.54 -0.52
CA PHE A 2 -5.96 27.83 0.54
C PHE A 2 -5.97 26.64 1.52
N GLY A 3 -4.84 25.99 1.73
CA GLY A 3 -4.62 25.48 3.05
C GLY A 3 -4.36 24.00 3.24
N LEU A 4 -4.13 23.18 2.23
CA LEU A 4 -3.63 21.83 2.49
C LEU A 4 -2.15 21.64 2.14
N VAL A 5 -1.60 22.46 1.27
CA VAL A 5 -0.21 22.31 0.79
C VAL A 5 0.85 22.94 1.71
N GLY A 6 0.48 23.66 2.74
CA GLY A 6 1.45 24.34 3.61
C GLY A 6 1.60 23.78 5.01
N SER A 7 0.71 22.90 5.44
CA SER A 7 0.70 22.33 6.79
C SER A 7 1.18 20.89 6.87
N GLU A 8 1.42 20.22 5.73
CA GLU A 8 1.86 18.85 5.71
C GLU A 8 3.36 18.74 5.94
N MET A 9 3.75 17.96 6.93
CA MET A 9 5.15 17.67 7.20
C MET A 9 5.71 16.62 6.22
N CYS A 10 4.85 15.84 5.58
CA CYS A 10 5.22 14.80 4.62
C CYS A 10 4.30 14.87 3.41
N ILE A 11 4.86 14.94 2.20
CA ILE A 11 4.13 14.90 0.94
C ILE A 11 4.45 13.59 0.23
N ARG A 12 3.40 12.85 -0.14
CA ARG A 12 3.49 11.54 -0.77
C ARG A 12 2.91 11.56 -2.18
N ASP A 13 3.62 10.93 -3.12
CA ASP A 13 3.12 10.68 -4.46
C ASP A 13 3.10 9.17 -4.75
N ARG A 14 2.02 8.67 -5.34
CA ARG A 14 1.80 7.25 -5.61
C ARG A 14 2.07 6.92 -7.07
N THR A 15 2.92 5.90 -7.29
CA THR A 15 3.36 5.46 -8.61
C THR A 15 3.17 3.96 -8.80
N ARG A 16 3.10 3.52 -10.04
CA ARG A 16 3.31 2.11 -10.38
C ARG A 16 4.82 1.77 -10.26
N ALA A 17 5.15 0.48 -10.17
CA ALA A 17 6.54 0.00 -10.23
C ALA A 17 7.11 0.11 -11.65
N VAL A 18 7.22 1.35 -12.15
CA VAL A 18 7.70 1.73 -13.48
C VAL A 18 8.56 2.98 -13.34
N GLN A 19 9.76 2.98 -13.90
CA GLN A 19 10.73 4.09 -13.74
C GLN A 19 10.14 5.44 -14.15
N ASN A 20 9.49 5.52 -15.31
CA ASN A 20 8.92 6.78 -15.77
C ASN A 20 7.89 7.39 -14.81
N ASP A 21 7.09 6.56 -14.14
CA ASP A 21 6.11 7.03 -13.15
C ASP A 21 6.85 7.58 -11.91
N ILE A 22 7.90 6.89 -11.46
CA ILE A 22 8.75 7.31 -10.34
C ILE A 22 9.45 8.63 -10.68
N ASP A 23 9.98 8.79 -11.90
CA ASP A 23 10.62 10.04 -12.35
C ASP A 23 9.67 11.23 -12.31
N VAL A 24 8.40 11.03 -12.66
CA VAL A 24 7.36 12.08 -12.57
C VAL A 24 7.10 12.44 -11.10
N ALA A 25 6.98 11.44 -10.22
CA ALA A 25 6.82 11.67 -8.79
C ALA A 25 8.01 12.42 -8.18
N VAL A 26 9.24 12.04 -8.53
CA VAL A 26 10.47 12.72 -8.09
C VAL A 26 10.43 14.21 -8.48
N LYS A 27 10.01 14.52 -9.72
CA LYS A 27 9.88 15.91 -10.18
C LYS A 27 8.82 16.68 -9.40
N ALA A 28 7.67 16.04 -9.13
CA ALA A 28 6.58 16.65 -8.36
C ALA A 28 7.00 16.93 -6.91
N LEU A 29 7.75 16.01 -6.31
CA LEU A 29 8.20 16.10 -4.92
C LEU A 29 9.46 16.96 -4.70
N LYS A 30 10.04 17.53 -5.75
CA LYS A 30 11.34 18.25 -5.70
C LYS A 30 11.43 19.32 -4.61
N HIS A 31 10.31 19.96 -4.27
CA HIS A 31 10.26 21.05 -3.28
C HIS A 31 9.63 20.61 -1.95
N ALA A 32 9.30 19.33 -1.80
CA ALA A 32 8.76 18.81 -0.54
C ALA A 32 9.86 18.73 0.52
N LYS A 33 9.52 19.14 1.73
CA LYS A 33 10.47 19.10 2.87
C LYS A 33 10.79 17.66 3.29
N ASN A 34 9.76 16.81 3.32
CA ASN A 34 9.88 15.40 3.67
C ASN A 34 9.14 14.58 2.58
N PRO A 35 9.79 14.33 1.43
CA PRO A 35 9.14 13.61 0.34
C PRO A 35 9.04 12.13 0.65
N ARG A 36 7.90 11.51 0.30
CA ARG A 36 7.72 10.05 0.28
C ARG A 36 7.29 9.61 -1.11
N ILE A 37 7.96 8.62 -1.66
CA ILE A 37 7.51 7.93 -2.87
C ILE A 37 6.77 6.65 -2.47
N HIS A 38 5.52 6.52 -2.92
CA HIS A 38 4.68 5.37 -2.72
C HIS A 38 4.58 4.57 -4.02
N THR A 39 5.35 3.51 -4.15
CA THR A 39 5.40 2.66 -5.34
C THR A 39 4.94 1.25 -5.04
N GLY A 40 4.48 0.49 -6.03
CA GLY A 40 4.08 -0.89 -5.80
C GLY A 40 3.55 -1.60 -7.03
N ILE A 41 3.19 -2.86 -6.83
CA ILE A 41 2.73 -3.77 -7.88
C ILE A 41 1.76 -4.81 -7.30
N GLY A 42 0.89 -5.35 -8.15
CA GLY A 42 -0.04 -6.41 -7.76
C GLY A 42 0.69 -7.72 -7.46
N THR A 43 0.40 -8.30 -6.29
CA THR A 43 1.07 -9.49 -5.77
C THR A 43 0.20 -10.74 -5.76
N SER A 44 -1.12 -10.62 -5.94
CA SER A 44 -2.00 -11.80 -6.02
C SER A 44 -1.77 -12.59 -7.29
N ASP A 45 -1.95 -13.90 -7.22
CA ASP A 45 -1.86 -14.78 -8.40
C ASP A 45 -2.81 -14.35 -9.51
N SER A 46 -3.98 -13.79 -9.15
CA SER A 46 -4.92 -13.22 -10.11
C SER A 46 -4.28 -12.06 -10.89
N HIS A 47 -3.64 -11.11 -10.19
CA HIS A 47 -2.96 -10.00 -10.84
C HIS A 47 -1.73 -10.46 -11.62
N ILE A 48 -0.93 -11.35 -11.06
CA ILE A 48 0.26 -11.89 -11.72
C ILE A 48 -0.11 -12.53 -13.05
N LYS A 49 -1.13 -13.39 -13.05
CA LYS A 49 -1.55 -14.15 -14.22
C LYS A 49 -2.32 -13.30 -15.22
N HIS A 50 -3.33 -12.55 -14.79
CA HIS A 50 -4.30 -11.91 -15.68
C HIS A 50 -4.03 -10.44 -15.98
N LYS A 51 -3.37 -9.71 -15.05
CA LYS A 51 -3.03 -8.29 -15.25
C LYS A 51 -1.64 -8.12 -15.87
N PHE A 52 -0.67 -8.94 -15.43
CA PHE A 52 0.72 -8.79 -15.85
C PHE A 52 1.21 -9.87 -16.81
N ASN A 53 0.47 -10.96 -16.97
CA ASN A 53 0.89 -12.15 -17.75
C ASN A 53 2.34 -12.54 -17.39
N SER A 54 2.61 -12.74 -16.11
CA SER A 54 3.95 -12.84 -15.54
C SER A 54 4.07 -14.00 -14.53
N THR A 55 5.18 -14.06 -13.80
CA THR A 55 5.45 -15.03 -12.73
C THR A 55 5.71 -14.32 -11.42
N ARG A 56 5.59 -15.03 -10.28
CA ARG A 56 5.88 -14.50 -8.95
C ARG A 56 7.31 -13.95 -8.88
N ASP A 57 8.30 -14.64 -9.46
CA ASP A 57 9.71 -14.20 -9.45
C ASP A 57 9.91 -12.87 -10.17
N LYS A 58 9.33 -12.72 -11.36
CA LYS A 58 9.40 -11.46 -12.12
C LYS A 58 8.69 -10.30 -11.42
N ILE A 59 7.58 -10.57 -10.72
CA ILE A 59 6.88 -9.56 -9.93
C ILE A 59 7.72 -9.14 -8.73
N LEU A 60 8.36 -10.11 -8.04
CA LEU A 60 9.28 -9.84 -6.94
C LEU A 60 10.47 -8.99 -7.40
N GLU A 61 11.10 -9.34 -8.52
CA GLU A 61 12.21 -8.58 -9.10
C GLU A 61 11.81 -7.13 -9.39
N ARG A 62 10.67 -6.92 -10.07
CA ARG A 62 10.12 -5.58 -10.36
C ARG A 62 9.82 -4.78 -9.09
N ALA A 63 9.28 -5.42 -8.05
CA ALA A 63 9.01 -4.78 -6.76
C ALA A 63 10.32 -4.26 -6.13
N VAL A 64 11.33 -5.10 -6.06
CA VAL A 64 12.66 -4.78 -5.52
C VAL A 64 13.33 -3.66 -6.31
N GLU A 65 13.29 -3.73 -7.65
CA GLU A 65 13.88 -2.71 -8.52
C GLU A 65 13.21 -1.35 -8.35
N ALA A 66 11.87 -1.31 -8.26
CA ALA A 66 11.13 -0.06 -8.07
C ALA A 66 11.48 0.61 -6.73
N VAL A 67 11.58 -0.17 -5.65
CA VAL A 67 11.99 0.34 -4.34
C VAL A 67 13.43 0.85 -4.38
N LYS A 68 14.37 0.06 -4.91
CA LYS A 68 15.77 0.50 -5.08
C LYS A 68 15.91 1.76 -5.93
N TYR A 69 15.09 1.88 -6.97
CA TYR A 69 15.10 3.07 -7.82
C TYR A 69 14.56 4.29 -7.08
N SER A 70 13.43 4.17 -6.39
CA SER A 70 12.85 5.24 -5.56
C SER A 70 13.80 5.71 -4.46
N LYS A 71 14.52 4.76 -3.85
CA LYS A 71 15.48 5.02 -2.76
C LYS A 71 16.67 5.90 -3.18
N LYS A 72 16.94 6.02 -4.46
CA LYS A 72 17.97 6.95 -4.98
C LYS A 72 17.60 8.43 -4.80
N TYR A 73 16.33 8.73 -4.63
CA TYR A 73 15.79 10.09 -4.64
C TYR A 73 15.20 10.53 -3.31
N VAL A 74 14.68 9.58 -2.51
CA VAL A 74 14.07 9.88 -1.21
C VAL A 74 14.48 8.84 -0.17
N ASP A 75 14.52 9.25 1.09
CA ASP A 75 14.80 8.34 2.20
C ASP A 75 13.58 7.55 2.64
N ASP A 76 12.39 8.08 2.40
CA ASP A 76 11.13 7.47 2.80
C ASP A 76 10.42 6.87 1.58
N VAL A 77 10.44 5.53 1.50
CA VAL A 77 9.81 4.76 0.41
C VAL A 77 8.74 3.86 0.98
N GLU A 78 7.51 4.09 0.55
CA GLU A 78 6.39 3.23 0.87
C GLU A 78 6.12 2.27 -0.30
N PHE A 79 6.06 0.97 0.01
CA PHE A 79 5.72 -0.05 -0.97
C PHE A 79 4.32 -0.60 -0.72
N TYR A 80 3.46 -0.60 -1.73
CA TYR A 80 2.16 -1.27 -1.67
C TYR A 80 2.16 -2.60 -2.43
N ALA A 81 1.73 -3.66 -1.75
CA ALA A 81 1.46 -4.95 -2.35
C ALA A 81 0.01 -5.00 -2.84
N GLU A 82 -0.28 -4.44 -4.03
CA GLU A 82 -1.66 -4.36 -4.53
C GLU A 82 -2.32 -5.75 -4.51
N ASP A 83 -3.56 -5.79 -4.03
CA ASP A 83 -4.34 -7.02 -3.86
C ASP A 83 -3.75 -7.98 -2.81
N ALA A 84 -3.11 -7.42 -1.77
CA ALA A 84 -2.55 -8.19 -0.68
C ALA A 84 -3.60 -9.05 0.05
N GLY A 85 -4.84 -8.57 0.13
CA GLY A 85 -5.95 -9.33 0.72
C GLY A 85 -6.08 -10.75 0.14
N ARG A 86 -5.88 -10.91 -1.17
CA ARG A 86 -5.95 -12.17 -1.89
C ARG A 86 -4.60 -12.82 -2.18
N THR A 87 -3.50 -12.18 -1.79
CA THR A 87 -2.16 -12.73 -2.00
C THR A 87 -1.89 -13.86 -1.01
N ASP A 88 -1.23 -14.90 -1.49
CA ASP A 88 -0.69 -15.99 -0.66
C ASP A 88 0.23 -15.43 0.42
N ASN A 89 0.09 -15.89 1.66
CA ASN A 89 0.77 -15.31 2.80
C ASN A 89 2.30 -15.47 2.74
N ASP A 90 2.78 -16.63 2.30
CA ASP A 90 4.22 -16.91 2.21
C ASP A 90 4.88 -16.04 1.14
N PHE A 91 4.21 -15.91 -0.01
CA PHE A 91 4.69 -15.05 -1.07
C PHE A 91 4.63 -13.56 -0.67
N LEU A 92 3.58 -13.14 0.01
CA LEU A 92 3.47 -11.77 0.52
C LEU A 92 4.58 -11.46 1.52
N ALA A 93 4.87 -12.38 2.45
CA ALA A 93 5.96 -12.23 3.41
C ALA A 93 7.32 -12.15 2.71
N LEU A 94 7.56 -12.97 1.69
CA LEU A 94 8.78 -12.91 0.87
C LEU A 94 8.91 -11.55 0.16
N VAL A 95 7.84 -11.04 -0.45
CA VAL A 95 7.85 -9.73 -1.10
C VAL A 95 8.18 -8.64 -0.07
N CYS A 96 7.51 -8.64 1.09
CA CYS A 96 7.76 -7.69 2.17
C CYS A 96 9.23 -7.72 2.63
N GLU A 97 9.78 -8.91 2.90
CA GLU A 97 11.19 -9.05 3.30
C GLU A 97 12.14 -8.44 2.26
N LYS A 98 11.93 -8.76 0.98
CA LYS A 98 12.81 -8.29 -0.10
C LYS A 98 12.71 -6.80 -0.40
N VAL A 99 11.52 -6.20 -0.28
CA VAL A 99 11.37 -4.75 -0.47
C VAL A 99 11.90 -3.96 0.73
N ILE A 100 11.84 -4.49 1.96
CA ILE A 100 12.52 -3.91 3.12
C ILE A 100 14.03 -3.93 2.92
N ASP A 101 14.59 -5.06 2.49
CA ASP A 101 16.02 -5.16 2.16
C ASP A 101 16.44 -4.17 1.05
N ALA A 102 15.52 -3.85 0.16
CA ALA A 102 15.72 -2.85 -0.89
C ALA A 102 15.62 -1.40 -0.40
N GLY A 103 15.12 -1.18 0.83
CA GLY A 103 15.03 0.13 1.48
C GLY A 103 13.62 0.68 1.69
N ALA A 104 12.56 -0.13 1.55
CA ALA A 104 11.22 0.29 1.91
C ALA A 104 11.13 0.54 3.43
N THR A 105 10.53 1.67 3.80
CA THR A 105 10.33 2.11 5.19
C THR A 105 8.90 1.87 5.67
N VAL A 106 7.96 1.76 4.72
CA VAL A 106 6.56 1.48 4.99
C VAL A 106 6.06 0.41 4.02
N LEU A 107 5.31 -0.56 4.55
CA LEU A 107 4.63 -1.62 3.81
C LEU A 107 3.13 -1.38 3.85
N ASN A 108 2.55 -0.98 2.74
CA ASN A 108 1.12 -0.86 2.61
C ASN A 108 0.52 -2.20 2.19
N ILE A 109 -0.39 -2.72 3.01
CA ILE A 109 -1.05 -4.02 2.83
C ILE A 109 -2.53 -3.78 2.49
N PRO A 110 -2.88 -3.62 1.21
CA PRO A 110 -4.24 -3.25 0.85
C PRO A 110 -5.20 -4.45 0.76
N ASP A 111 -6.38 -4.30 1.35
CA ASP A 111 -7.58 -5.02 0.95
C ASP A 111 -8.19 -4.32 -0.26
N THR A 112 -7.62 -4.58 -1.44
CA THR A 112 -7.94 -3.88 -2.69
C THR A 112 -9.34 -4.15 -3.18
N THR A 113 -9.88 -5.35 -2.91
CA THR A 113 -11.23 -5.74 -3.31
C THR A 113 -12.28 -5.38 -2.25
N GLY A 114 -11.86 -5.00 -1.04
CA GLY A 114 -12.77 -4.71 0.07
C GLY A 114 -13.54 -5.94 0.57
N TYR A 115 -13.03 -7.14 0.35
CA TYR A 115 -13.72 -8.41 0.64
C TYR A 115 -13.15 -9.17 1.83
N CYS A 116 -12.05 -8.72 2.40
CA CYS A 116 -11.53 -9.32 3.62
C CYS A 116 -12.51 -9.12 4.78
N LEU A 117 -12.75 -10.19 5.52
CA LEU A 117 -13.38 -10.07 6.84
C LEU A 117 -12.35 -9.55 7.86
N PRO A 118 -12.77 -8.82 8.92
CA PRO A 118 -11.83 -8.23 9.88
C PRO A 118 -10.83 -9.23 10.45
N TYR A 119 -11.33 -10.37 10.88
CA TYR A 119 -10.49 -11.46 11.39
C TYR A 119 -9.47 -12.01 10.37
N GLU A 120 -9.84 -12.12 9.09
CA GLU A 120 -8.95 -12.58 8.03
C GLU A 120 -7.85 -11.56 7.76
N TYR A 121 -8.25 -10.28 7.71
CA TYR A 121 -7.31 -9.18 7.52
C TYR A 121 -6.32 -9.07 8.69
N GLY A 122 -6.83 -9.12 9.93
CA GLY A 122 -5.99 -9.12 11.14
C GLY A 122 -5.00 -10.29 11.16
N LYS A 123 -5.46 -11.50 10.83
CA LYS A 123 -4.57 -12.67 10.71
C LYS A 123 -3.47 -12.47 9.68
N LYS A 124 -3.76 -11.84 8.56
CA LYS A 124 -2.76 -11.53 7.53
C LYS A 124 -1.69 -10.58 8.07
N ILE A 125 -2.09 -9.52 8.77
CA ILE A 125 -1.14 -8.58 9.41
C ILE A 125 -0.30 -9.32 10.46
N SER A 126 -0.93 -10.08 11.35
CA SER A 126 -0.24 -10.90 12.35
C SER A 126 0.74 -11.90 11.71
N TYR A 127 0.35 -12.50 10.58
CA TYR A 127 1.23 -13.40 9.85
C TYR A 127 2.50 -12.68 9.37
N LEU A 128 2.38 -11.50 8.78
CA LEU A 128 3.53 -10.71 8.34
C LEU A 128 4.43 -10.29 9.50
N MET A 129 3.84 -9.84 10.61
CA MET A 129 4.58 -9.48 11.83
C MET A 129 5.43 -10.63 12.38
N ASN A 130 4.97 -11.87 12.22
CA ASN A 130 5.65 -13.04 12.76
C ASN A 130 6.62 -13.74 11.78
N ASN A 131 6.44 -13.53 10.47
CA ASN A 131 7.17 -14.31 9.45
C ASN A 131 8.11 -13.47 8.58
N VAL A 132 7.99 -12.15 8.57
CA VAL A 132 8.94 -11.25 7.87
C VAL A 132 10.11 -10.95 8.81
N LYS A 133 11.29 -11.46 8.49
CA LYS A 133 12.46 -11.47 9.39
C LYS A 133 12.99 -10.08 9.76
N ASN A 134 12.83 -9.11 8.86
CA ASN A 134 13.31 -7.73 9.01
C ASN A 134 12.17 -6.71 9.19
N ILE A 135 11.03 -7.17 9.71
CA ILE A 135 9.82 -6.35 9.85
C ILE A 135 10.00 -5.15 10.80
N ASP A 136 10.93 -5.25 11.73
CA ASP A 136 11.33 -4.20 12.66
C ASP A 136 11.88 -2.95 11.97
N LYS A 137 12.32 -3.07 10.72
CA LYS A 137 12.87 -1.96 9.91
C LYS A 137 11.81 -1.18 9.13
N ALA A 138 10.56 -1.63 9.13
CA ALA A 138 9.48 -0.99 8.39
C ALA A 138 8.18 -0.91 9.21
N THR A 139 7.34 0.05 8.86
CA THR A 139 6.00 0.19 9.44
C THR A 139 4.99 -0.49 8.53
N ILE A 140 4.12 -1.36 9.09
CA ILE A 140 2.96 -1.87 8.34
C ILE A 140 1.85 -0.82 8.34
N SER A 141 1.32 -0.54 7.15
CA SER A 141 0.19 0.35 6.88
C SER A 141 -1.02 -0.44 6.39
N CYS A 142 -2.20 -0.15 6.97
CA CYS A 142 -3.47 -0.69 6.52
C CYS A 142 -4.10 0.22 5.47
N HIS A 143 -4.64 -0.37 4.40
CA HIS A 143 -5.39 0.31 3.35
C HIS A 143 -6.58 -0.55 2.94
N CYS A 144 -7.75 -0.28 3.48
CA CYS A 144 -8.91 -1.15 3.29
C CYS A 144 -9.99 -0.45 2.49
N HIS A 145 -10.45 -1.08 1.40
CA HIS A 145 -11.60 -0.63 0.63
C HIS A 145 -12.91 -1.01 1.34
N ASN A 146 -14.00 -0.33 0.98
CA ASN A 146 -15.26 -0.37 1.73
C ASN A 146 -16.41 -1.04 0.97
N ASP A 147 -16.10 -1.97 0.07
CA ASP A 147 -17.09 -2.65 -0.78
C ASP A 147 -18.13 -3.43 0.05
N LEU A 148 -17.71 -4.05 1.14
CA LEU A 148 -18.59 -4.72 2.10
C LEU A 148 -18.94 -3.87 3.34
N GLY A 149 -18.55 -2.59 3.38
CA GLY A 149 -18.75 -1.75 4.57
C GLY A 149 -17.81 -2.05 5.73
N LEU A 150 -16.71 -2.77 5.49
CA LEU A 150 -15.83 -3.30 6.54
C LEU A 150 -14.48 -2.56 6.65
N ALA A 151 -14.23 -1.51 5.86
CA ALA A 151 -12.94 -0.83 5.81
C ALA A 151 -12.45 -0.37 7.20
N THR A 152 -13.33 0.24 7.99
CA THR A 152 -12.99 0.69 9.34
C THR A 152 -12.69 -0.49 10.27
N ALA A 153 -13.52 -1.54 10.24
CA ALA A 153 -13.32 -2.72 11.07
C ALA A 153 -12.02 -3.44 10.72
N ASN A 154 -11.71 -3.59 9.42
CA ASN A 154 -10.47 -4.18 8.94
C ASN A 154 -9.25 -3.35 9.38
N SER A 155 -9.32 -2.02 9.28
CA SER A 155 -8.23 -1.14 9.71
C SER A 155 -7.96 -1.24 11.21
N ILE A 156 -9.01 -1.27 12.03
CA ILE A 156 -8.90 -1.45 13.48
C ILE A 156 -8.26 -2.81 13.80
N GLU A 157 -8.76 -3.87 13.18
CA GLU A 157 -8.21 -5.21 13.37
C GLU A 157 -6.75 -5.31 12.93
N GLY A 158 -6.38 -4.64 11.84
CA GLY A 158 -4.99 -4.52 11.42
C GLY A 158 -4.09 -3.87 12.47
N VAL A 159 -4.55 -2.79 13.12
CA VAL A 159 -3.81 -2.12 14.20
C VAL A 159 -3.67 -3.01 15.44
N ILE A 160 -4.73 -3.72 15.82
CA ILE A 160 -4.70 -4.69 16.91
C ILE A 160 -3.62 -5.76 16.67
N ASN A 161 -3.46 -6.16 15.41
CA ASN A 161 -2.52 -7.20 15.00
C ASN A 161 -1.12 -6.70 14.57
N GLY A 162 -0.80 -5.42 14.77
CA GLY A 162 0.57 -4.93 14.65
C GLY A 162 0.81 -3.81 13.64
N ALA A 163 -0.16 -3.42 12.82
CA ALA A 163 -0.03 -2.24 11.98
C ALA A 163 0.11 -0.97 12.81
N ARG A 164 0.85 0.02 12.29
CA ARG A 164 1.09 1.30 12.98
C ARG A 164 0.81 2.53 12.11
N GLN A 165 0.38 2.31 10.87
CA GLN A 165 -0.12 3.34 9.97
C GLN A 165 -1.47 2.90 9.41
N ILE A 166 -2.39 3.86 9.24
CA ILE A 166 -3.66 3.65 8.54
C ILE A 166 -3.74 4.67 7.41
N GLU A 167 -4.06 4.20 6.23
CA GLU A 167 -4.44 5.03 5.10
C GLU A 167 -5.96 5.02 4.97
N CYS A 168 -6.54 6.19 5.08
CA CYS A 168 -7.98 6.35 5.04
C CYS A 168 -8.35 7.67 4.37
N THR A 169 -9.65 7.83 4.10
CA THR A 169 -10.22 9.09 3.64
C THR A 169 -11.12 9.67 4.72
N ILE A 170 -10.94 10.94 5.02
CA ILE A 170 -11.84 11.66 5.92
C ILE A 170 -13.16 11.87 5.16
N ASN A 171 -14.28 11.52 5.81
CA ASN A 171 -15.63 11.58 5.24
C ASN A 171 -15.85 10.67 4.01
N GLY A 172 -15.02 9.64 3.81
CA GLY A 172 -15.21 8.66 2.75
C GLY A 172 -14.95 9.17 1.33
N ILE A 173 -14.34 10.34 1.16
CA ILE A 173 -14.06 10.90 -0.17
C ILE A 173 -12.78 10.27 -0.71
N GLY A 174 -12.90 9.37 -1.66
CA GLY A 174 -11.80 8.60 -2.24
C GLY A 174 -12.14 8.05 -3.62
N ALA A 175 -11.41 7.05 -4.07
CA ALA A 175 -11.54 6.47 -5.42
C ALA A 175 -12.94 5.95 -5.75
N VAL A 176 -13.70 5.46 -4.78
CA VAL A 176 -15.08 4.95 -4.91
C VAL A 176 -16.11 5.81 -4.19
N SER A 177 -15.79 7.06 -3.91
CA SER A 177 -16.67 7.99 -3.18
C SER A 177 -18.03 8.21 -3.84
N TYR A 178 -18.11 8.09 -5.16
CA TYR A 178 -19.37 8.18 -5.91
C TYR A 178 -20.43 7.16 -5.44
N THR A 179 -20.02 6.01 -4.98
CA THR A 179 -20.93 4.98 -4.45
C THR A 179 -21.68 5.47 -3.20
N HIS A 180 -21.01 6.22 -2.34
CA HIS A 180 -21.58 6.79 -1.12
C HIS A 180 -22.40 8.05 -1.40
N LEU A 181 -22.04 8.82 -2.44
CA LEU A 181 -22.76 10.04 -2.82
C LEU A 181 -24.07 9.76 -3.54
N THR A 182 -24.22 8.60 -4.18
CA THR A 182 -25.41 8.28 -4.98
C THR A 182 -26.50 7.52 -4.19
N LEU A 183 -26.14 6.77 -3.18
CA LEU A 183 -27.09 5.98 -2.39
C LEU A 183 -28.06 6.82 -1.53
N PRO A 184 -27.65 7.90 -0.86
CA PRO A 184 -28.56 8.73 -0.05
C PRO A 184 -29.58 9.54 -0.85
N THR A 185 -29.35 9.76 -2.14
CA THR A 185 -30.24 10.59 -2.96
C THR A 185 -31.45 9.86 -3.51
N LYS A 186 -31.61 8.59 -3.20
CA LYS A 186 -32.74 7.74 -3.67
C LYS A 186 -33.75 7.37 -2.57
N GLN A 187 -33.73 8.08 -1.45
CA GLN A 187 -34.75 7.95 -0.41
C GLN A 187 -35.83 9.03 -0.57
#